data_433aa12b69ac8765b827b889e72384d2
#
_entry.id   433aa12b69ac8765b827b889e72384d2
#
_cell.length_a   1.000
_cell.length_b   1.000
_cell.length_c   1.000
_cell.angle_alpha   90.00
_cell.angle_beta   90.00
_cell.angle_gamma   90.00
#
_symmetry.space_group_name_H-M   'P 1'
#
loop_
_entity.id
_entity.type
_entity.pdbx_description
1 polymer ?
#
loop_
_entity_poly.entity_id
_entity_poly.type
_entity_poly.pdbx_seq_one_letter_code
_entity_poly.pdbx_strand_id
1 'polypeptide(L)'
;MFSQKDKMKSKLENMHLQERINYGYRKVIIMMLVSGLLSIVVIGVLFANMVHYIENVTVADQAVKICRINVNAAARNIREMALDDDTSSYAGYEKTVEKLLKEVDSELKNLKGTGIIPDSDYEEYSSALSDWGNIGYSIIEKIKSGDKEKAVDEIMNDCTPALNKAVEIAIRLDDVTDQESSRAARTTFTFAIAGIVCIIVCLFLAWILTKKTGKKVLDTILEPLRAVEDVAKELTEGNLHSTLDYRSEDEIGRLAHSMRKSIRILGSYVDDIDRAMKLFAEGNFDVKPEVEWRGDFVGILNSFMQFEKSIGETIKGIQNVSNEVSSAADQVASSSNDLADGATNQAAVVEE
;
A
#
# COMPACT_ATOMS: atom_id res chain seq x y z
N MET A 1 -22.67 -11.97 22.07
CA MET A 1 -21.24 -12.03 21.71
C MET A 1 -21.03 -11.18 20.44
N PHE A 2 -20.68 -9.89 20.60
CA PHE A 2 -20.49 -8.99 19.44
C PHE A 2 -19.34 -9.49 18.56
N SER A 3 -19.62 -9.68 17.28
CA SER A 3 -18.62 -10.11 16.29
C SER A 3 -17.44 -9.13 16.28
N GLN A 4 -16.22 -9.62 16.06
CA GLN A 4 -15.02 -8.77 15.83
C GLN A 4 -15.25 -7.70 14.75
N LYS A 5 -16.23 -7.93 13.88
CA LYS A 5 -16.66 -7.03 12.80
C LYS A 5 -17.37 -5.79 13.35
N ASP A 6 -18.23 -5.97 14.38
CA ASP A 6 -19.00 -4.88 14.99
C ASP A 6 -18.13 -4.02 15.91
N LYS A 7 -17.20 -4.62 16.65
CA LYS A 7 -16.21 -3.88 17.46
C LYS A 7 -15.30 -2.98 16.61
N MET A 8 -14.95 -3.41 15.41
CA MET A 8 -14.08 -2.62 14.54
C MET A 8 -14.87 -1.51 13.81
N LYS A 9 -16.15 -1.73 13.48
CA LYS A 9 -17.04 -0.70 12.94
C LYS A 9 -17.24 0.41 13.98
N SER A 10 -17.63 0.05 15.20
CA SER A 10 -17.79 1.00 16.32
C SER A 10 -16.51 1.78 16.66
N LYS A 11 -15.33 1.14 16.57
CA LYS A 11 -14.06 1.85 16.79
C LYS A 11 -13.76 2.87 15.70
N LEU A 12 -14.09 2.58 14.45
CA LEU A 12 -13.88 3.51 13.33
C LEU A 12 -14.88 4.67 13.39
N GLU A 13 -16.11 4.42 13.76
CA GLU A 13 -17.18 5.43 13.86
C GLU A 13 -16.89 6.53 14.91
N ASN A 14 -16.09 6.21 15.93
CA ASN A 14 -15.68 7.16 16.98
C ASN A 14 -14.35 7.89 16.69
N MET A 15 -13.72 7.62 15.55
CA MET A 15 -12.49 8.28 15.14
C MET A 15 -12.79 9.49 14.27
N HIS A 16 -12.00 10.57 14.38
CA HIS A 16 -12.01 11.67 13.42
C HIS A 16 -11.76 11.18 12.00
N LEU A 17 -12.33 11.85 11.00
CA LEU A 17 -12.24 11.49 9.59
C LEU A 17 -10.78 11.31 9.14
N GLN A 18 -9.90 12.21 9.53
CA GLN A 18 -8.47 12.13 9.24
C GLN A 18 -7.84 10.86 9.84
N GLU A 19 -8.21 10.47 11.04
CA GLU A 19 -7.69 9.27 11.70
C GLU A 19 -8.16 7.98 11.02
N ARG A 20 -9.43 7.93 10.55
CA ARG A 20 -9.96 6.80 9.77
C ARG A 20 -9.20 6.59 8.48
N ILE A 21 -8.94 7.67 7.75
CA ILE A 21 -8.17 7.65 6.51
C ILE A 21 -6.74 7.20 6.80
N ASN A 22 -6.08 7.78 7.79
CA ASN A 22 -4.72 7.42 8.20
C ASN A 22 -4.61 5.97 8.67
N TYR A 23 -5.63 5.43 9.33
CA TYR A 23 -5.67 4.02 9.72
C TYR A 23 -5.65 3.08 8.50
N GLY A 24 -6.38 3.43 7.44
CA GLY A 24 -6.34 2.72 6.17
C GLY A 24 -4.96 2.76 5.53
N TYR A 25 -4.40 3.95 5.36
CA TYR A 25 -3.07 4.16 4.77
C TYR A 25 -1.96 3.48 5.57
N ARG A 26 -1.96 3.61 6.90
CA ARG A 26 -0.95 3.00 7.78
C ARG A 26 -0.87 1.49 7.60
N LYS A 27 -1.99 0.80 7.44
CA LYS A 27 -1.99 -0.65 7.17
C LYS A 27 -1.36 -0.99 5.83
N VAL A 28 -1.68 -0.23 4.78
CA VAL A 28 -1.10 -0.43 3.44
C VAL A 28 0.41 -0.20 3.49
N ILE A 29 0.85 0.89 4.11
CA ILE A 29 2.28 1.23 4.25
C ILE A 29 3.03 0.13 5.01
N ILE A 30 2.50 -0.35 6.14
CA ILE A 30 3.13 -1.43 6.91
C ILE A 30 3.28 -2.70 6.05
N MET A 31 2.27 -3.07 5.28
CA MET A 31 2.35 -4.24 4.40
C MET A 31 3.35 -4.06 3.27
N MET A 32 3.44 -2.86 2.68
CA MET A 32 4.46 -2.54 1.68
C MET A 32 5.87 -2.64 2.28
N LEU A 33 6.09 -2.12 3.49
CA LEU A 33 7.37 -2.21 4.17
C LEU A 33 7.75 -3.66 4.50
N VAL A 34 6.81 -4.47 4.97
CA VAL A 34 7.06 -5.90 5.23
C VAL A 34 7.40 -6.65 3.95
N SER A 35 6.66 -6.43 2.86
CA SER A 35 6.94 -7.04 1.56
C SER A 35 8.30 -6.58 1.00
N GLY A 36 8.61 -5.29 1.12
CA GLY A 36 9.89 -4.73 0.68
C GLY A 36 11.07 -5.31 1.46
N LEU A 37 10.96 -5.40 2.79
CA LEU A 37 11.99 -6.00 3.63
C LEU A 37 12.21 -7.48 3.29
N LEU A 38 11.14 -8.24 3.09
CA LEU A 38 11.22 -9.64 2.68
C LEU A 38 11.93 -9.79 1.33
N SER A 39 11.63 -8.92 0.36
CA SER A 39 12.30 -8.92 -0.94
C SER A 39 13.81 -8.65 -0.82
N ILE A 40 14.21 -7.71 0.04
CA ILE A 40 15.63 -7.41 0.30
C ILE A 40 16.34 -8.64 0.89
N VAL A 41 15.71 -9.34 1.84
CA VAL A 41 16.28 -10.56 2.44
C VAL A 41 16.45 -11.66 1.39
N VAL A 42 15.45 -11.89 0.55
CA VAL A 42 15.52 -12.91 -0.53
C VAL A 42 16.66 -12.56 -1.50
N ILE A 43 16.75 -11.32 -1.95
CA ILE A 43 17.83 -10.86 -2.84
C ILE A 43 19.19 -11.03 -2.16
N GLY A 44 19.34 -10.69 -0.88
CA GLY A 44 20.57 -10.85 -0.12
C GLY A 44 21.04 -12.31 -0.05
N VAL A 45 20.12 -13.25 0.20
CA VAL A 45 20.42 -14.68 0.22
C VAL A 45 20.86 -15.19 -1.17
N LEU A 46 20.14 -14.78 -2.23
CA LEU A 46 20.50 -15.16 -3.60
C LEU A 46 21.87 -14.59 -3.99
N PHE A 47 22.17 -13.33 -3.63
CA PHE A 47 23.45 -12.72 -3.88
C PHE A 47 24.59 -13.44 -3.15
N ALA A 48 24.41 -13.77 -1.87
CA ALA A 48 25.42 -14.53 -1.09
C ALA A 48 25.69 -15.91 -1.70
N ASN A 49 24.65 -16.63 -2.13
CA ASN A 49 24.82 -17.92 -2.82
C ASN A 49 25.54 -17.75 -4.16
N MET A 50 25.25 -16.69 -4.92
CA MET A 50 25.93 -16.41 -6.19
C MET A 50 27.42 -16.09 -5.99
N VAL A 51 27.76 -15.28 -4.99
CA VAL A 51 29.16 -14.97 -4.64
C VAL A 51 29.88 -16.25 -4.25
N HIS A 52 29.30 -17.07 -3.38
CA HIS A 52 29.89 -18.35 -2.99
C HIS A 52 30.14 -19.26 -4.20
N TYR A 53 29.19 -19.34 -5.13
CA TYR A 53 29.34 -20.14 -6.35
C TYR A 53 30.51 -19.63 -7.23
N ILE A 54 30.59 -18.31 -7.46
CA ILE A 54 31.60 -17.73 -8.32
C ILE A 54 33.01 -17.80 -7.68
N GLU A 55 33.13 -17.39 -6.43
CA GLU A 55 34.42 -17.26 -5.76
C GLU A 55 35.02 -18.57 -5.27
N ASN A 56 34.17 -19.57 -4.97
CA ASN A 56 34.66 -20.83 -4.44
C ASN A 56 34.47 -21.98 -5.43
N VAL A 57 33.23 -22.26 -5.87
CA VAL A 57 32.96 -23.46 -6.68
C VAL A 57 33.61 -23.34 -8.06
N THR A 58 33.42 -22.21 -8.75
CA THR A 58 33.99 -22.01 -10.09
C THR A 58 35.52 -21.94 -10.05
N VAL A 59 36.09 -21.32 -9.02
CA VAL A 59 37.56 -21.26 -8.84
C VAL A 59 38.13 -22.66 -8.59
N ALA A 60 37.49 -23.46 -7.76
CA ALA A 60 37.94 -24.85 -7.51
C ALA A 60 37.91 -25.70 -8.78
N ASP A 61 36.81 -25.64 -9.54
CA ASP A 61 36.66 -26.36 -10.81
C ASP A 61 37.74 -25.95 -11.83
N GLN A 62 37.97 -24.64 -11.99
CA GLN A 62 39.01 -24.13 -12.90
C GLN A 62 40.41 -24.57 -12.45
N ALA A 63 40.73 -24.48 -11.17
CA ALA A 63 42.02 -24.86 -10.63
C ALA A 63 42.36 -26.34 -10.90
N VAL A 64 41.43 -27.26 -10.67
CA VAL A 64 41.62 -28.68 -10.97
C VAL A 64 41.88 -28.91 -12.48
N LYS A 65 41.07 -28.31 -13.35
CA LYS A 65 41.20 -28.42 -14.81
C LYS A 65 42.53 -27.83 -15.32
N ILE A 66 42.94 -26.64 -14.82
CA ILE A 66 44.22 -26.02 -15.21
C ILE A 66 45.39 -26.88 -14.74
N CYS A 67 45.39 -27.40 -13.50
CA CYS A 67 46.42 -28.28 -13.02
C CYS A 67 46.56 -29.51 -13.93
N ARG A 68 45.45 -30.19 -14.28
CA ARG A 68 45.43 -31.34 -15.18
C ARG A 68 45.97 -31.00 -16.59
N ILE A 69 45.57 -29.87 -17.15
CA ILE A 69 46.06 -29.43 -18.47
C ILE A 69 47.56 -29.15 -18.43
N ASN A 70 48.04 -28.43 -17.42
CA ASN A 70 49.43 -27.99 -17.33
C ASN A 70 50.37 -29.17 -17.04
N VAL A 71 49.97 -30.13 -16.18
CA VAL A 71 50.81 -31.31 -15.93
C VAL A 71 50.94 -32.21 -17.17
N ASN A 72 49.84 -32.38 -17.94
CA ASN A 72 49.90 -33.09 -19.22
C ASN A 72 50.74 -32.37 -20.27
N ALA A 73 50.65 -31.03 -20.35
CA ALA A 73 51.49 -30.22 -21.24
C ALA A 73 52.97 -30.30 -20.84
N ALA A 74 53.30 -30.25 -19.54
CA ALA A 74 54.64 -30.41 -19.03
C ALA A 74 55.20 -31.81 -19.38
N ALA A 75 54.40 -32.88 -19.18
CA ALA A 75 54.77 -34.24 -19.55
C ALA A 75 55.05 -34.39 -21.04
N ARG A 76 54.29 -33.74 -21.91
CA ARG A 76 54.54 -33.69 -23.35
C ARG A 76 55.85 -32.99 -23.66
N ASN A 77 56.13 -31.85 -23.08
CA ASN A 77 57.40 -31.13 -23.29
C ASN A 77 58.62 -31.95 -22.84
N ILE A 78 58.52 -32.70 -21.72
CA ILE A 78 59.59 -33.58 -21.27
C ILE A 78 59.83 -34.73 -22.28
N ARG A 79 58.78 -35.33 -22.85
CA ARG A 79 58.92 -36.38 -23.88
C ARG A 79 59.48 -35.81 -25.19
N GLU A 80 59.07 -34.64 -25.62
CA GLU A 80 59.59 -33.97 -26.80
C GLU A 80 61.08 -33.68 -26.63
N MET A 81 61.52 -33.15 -25.45
CA MET A 81 62.91 -32.91 -25.10
C MET A 81 63.76 -34.21 -25.17
N ALA A 82 63.20 -35.35 -24.69
CA ALA A 82 63.92 -36.63 -24.74
C ALA A 82 64.10 -37.15 -26.18
N LEU A 83 63.23 -36.82 -27.10
CA LEU A 83 63.24 -37.21 -28.50
C LEU A 83 64.00 -36.24 -29.41
N ASP A 84 64.26 -35.03 -28.94
CA ASP A 84 64.98 -34.01 -29.71
C ASP A 84 66.49 -34.23 -29.62
N ASP A 85 67.16 -34.27 -30.77
CA ASP A 85 68.63 -34.38 -30.86
C ASP A 85 69.33 -33.04 -30.81
N ASP A 86 68.61 -31.93 -31.00
CA ASP A 86 69.16 -30.58 -30.90
C ASP A 86 69.20 -30.08 -29.45
N THR A 87 70.36 -30.17 -28.84
CA THR A 87 70.58 -29.74 -27.44
C THR A 87 70.36 -28.25 -27.23
N SER A 88 70.37 -27.43 -28.31
CA SER A 88 70.12 -25.97 -28.21
C SER A 88 68.67 -25.65 -27.87
N SER A 89 67.75 -26.57 -28.13
CA SER A 89 66.31 -26.44 -27.81
C SER A 89 65.97 -26.79 -26.36
N TYR A 90 66.85 -27.49 -25.63
CA TYR A 90 66.57 -28.04 -24.28
C TYR A 90 66.21 -26.96 -23.26
N ALA A 91 66.88 -25.78 -23.29
CA ALA A 91 66.57 -24.66 -22.42
C ALA A 91 65.13 -24.10 -22.64
N GLY A 92 64.62 -24.22 -23.87
CA GLY A 92 63.25 -23.86 -24.21
C GLY A 92 62.21 -24.77 -23.58
N TYR A 93 62.44 -26.07 -23.67
CA TYR A 93 61.55 -27.12 -23.05
C TYR A 93 61.57 -26.96 -21.52
N GLU A 94 62.74 -26.89 -20.90
CA GLU A 94 62.92 -26.75 -19.46
C GLU A 94 62.17 -25.50 -18.95
N LYS A 95 62.37 -24.33 -19.57
CA LYS A 95 61.69 -23.11 -19.23
C LYS A 95 60.15 -23.23 -19.34
N THR A 96 59.66 -23.95 -20.34
CA THR A 96 58.22 -24.19 -20.51
C THR A 96 57.67 -25.11 -19.41
N VAL A 97 58.35 -26.18 -19.05
CA VAL A 97 58.00 -27.06 -17.96
C VAL A 97 57.98 -26.32 -16.62
N GLU A 98 59.03 -25.54 -16.33
CA GLU A 98 59.09 -24.70 -15.12
C GLU A 98 57.88 -23.75 -15.01
N LYS A 99 57.52 -23.07 -16.13
CA LYS A 99 56.40 -22.17 -16.17
C LYS A 99 55.09 -22.88 -15.85
N LEU A 100 54.85 -24.08 -16.52
CA LEU A 100 53.64 -24.88 -16.32
C LEU A 100 53.52 -25.40 -14.87
N LEU A 101 54.64 -25.83 -14.26
CA LEU A 101 54.62 -26.27 -12.86
C LEU A 101 54.41 -25.13 -11.87
N LYS A 102 54.92 -23.91 -12.13
CA LYS A 102 54.64 -22.72 -11.32
C LYS A 102 53.15 -22.36 -11.39
N GLU A 103 52.52 -22.52 -12.55
CA GLU A 103 51.09 -22.30 -12.70
C GLU A 103 50.28 -23.35 -11.92
N VAL A 104 50.74 -24.65 -11.94
CA VAL A 104 50.16 -25.70 -11.11
C VAL A 104 50.23 -25.36 -9.63
N ASP A 105 51.38 -24.92 -9.13
CA ASP A 105 51.55 -24.51 -7.72
C ASP A 105 50.62 -23.33 -7.33
N SER A 106 50.42 -22.36 -8.25
CA SER A 106 49.50 -21.26 -8.05
C SER A 106 48.07 -21.72 -7.97
N GLU A 107 47.63 -22.58 -8.87
CA GLU A 107 46.27 -23.12 -8.90
C GLU A 107 45.97 -24.01 -7.72
N LEU A 108 46.94 -24.82 -7.24
CA LEU A 108 46.81 -25.57 -6.00
C LEU A 108 46.53 -24.65 -4.79
N LYS A 109 47.21 -23.48 -4.71
CA LYS A 109 46.93 -22.52 -3.65
C LYS A 109 45.52 -21.93 -3.76
N ASN A 110 45.09 -21.62 -4.99
CA ASN A 110 43.74 -21.15 -5.27
C ASN A 110 42.70 -22.24 -4.82
N LEU A 111 42.93 -23.47 -5.22
CA LEU A 111 42.09 -24.61 -4.87
C LEU A 111 41.92 -24.78 -3.36
N LYS A 112 43.03 -24.71 -2.62
CA LYS A 112 43.00 -24.80 -1.14
C LYS A 112 42.19 -23.65 -0.54
N GLY A 113 42.33 -22.45 -1.09
CA GLY A 113 41.63 -21.26 -0.61
C GLY A 113 40.11 -21.32 -0.74
N THR A 114 39.58 -22.13 -1.64
CA THR A 114 38.13 -22.26 -1.87
C THR A 114 37.40 -23.04 -0.78
N GLY A 115 38.06 -23.99 -0.13
CA GLY A 115 37.46 -24.93 0.85
C GLY A 115 36.42 -25.89 0.25
N ILE A 116 36.35 -26.01 -1.08
CA ILE A 116 35.40 -26.89 -1.77
C ILE A 116 35.85 -28.33 -1.73
N ILE A 117 37.17 -28.58 -1.93
CA ILE A 117 37.77 -29.92 -1.90
C ILE A 117 38.12 -30.28 -0.46
N PRO A 118 37.77 -31.50 0.03
CA PRO A 118 38.17 -31.96 1.35
C PRO A 118 39.71 -31.95 1.50
N ASP A 119 40.21 -31.60 2.68
CA ASP A 119 41.64 -31.47 2.94
C ASP A 119 42.40 -32.77 2.59
N SER A 120 41.84 -33.95 2.84
CA SER A 120 42.41 -35.24 2.49
C SER A 120 42.65 -35.41 0.99
N ASP A 121 41.66 -35.00 0.18
CA ASP A 121 41.71 -35.11 -1.27
C ASP A 121 42.66 -34.06 -1.87
N TYR A 122 42.69 -32.88 -1.28
CA TYR A 122 43.65 -31.83 -1.62
C TYR A 122 45.08 -32.26 -1.35
N GLU A 123 45.40 -32.83 -0.20
CA GLU A 123 46.76 -33.30 0.16
C GLU A 123 47.19 -34.48 -0.74
N GLU A 124 46.27 -35.39 -1.05
CA GLU A 124 46.51 -36.48 -1.99
C GLU A 124 46.90 -35.96 -3.39
N TYR A 125 46.14 -34.99 -3.89
CA TYR A 125 46.35 -34.36 -5.20
C TYR A 125 47.65 -33.58 -5.24
N SER A 126 47.87 -32.71 -4.24
CA SER A 126 49.09 -31.90 -4.12
C SER A 126 50.36 -32.77 -4.04
N SER A 127 50.33 -33.85 -3.24
CA SER A 127 51.42 -34.85 -3.17
C SER A 127 51.69 -35.52 -4.51
N ALA A 128 50.63 -36.01 -5.18
CA ALA A 128 50.79 -36.66 -6.48
C ALA A 128 51.39 -35.74 -7.57
N LEU A 129 50.99 -34.45 -7.59
CA LEU A 129 51.54 -33.47 -8.51
C LEU A 129 52.99 -33.11 -8.16
N SER A 130 53.32 -32.99 -6.87
CA SER A 130 54.71 -32.74 -6.41
C SER A 130 55.62 -33.93 -6.73
N ASP A 131 55.21 -35.15 -6.46
CA ASP A 131 55.93 -36.39 -6.77
C ASP A 131 56.22 -36.49 -8.27
N TRP A 132 55.19 -36.22 -9.12
CA TRP A 132 55.34 -36.20 -10.56
C TRP A 132 56.34 -35.09 -11.01
N GLY A 133 56.25 -33.87 -10.44
CA GLY A 133 57.14 -32.76 -10.74
C GLY A 133 58.62 -33.11 -10.45
N ASN A 134 58.88 -33.76 -9.30
CA ASN A 134 60.21 -34.20 -8.92
C ASN A 134 60.80 -35.22 -9.92
N ILE A 135 59.95 -36.20 -10.35
CA ILE A 135 60.33 -37.17 -11.40
C ILE A 135 60.62 -36.43 -12.71
N GLY A 136 59.78 -35.45 -13.09
CA GLY A 136 59.96 -34.63 -14.28
C GLY A 136 61.31 -33.90 -14.30
N TYR A 137 61.70 -33.29 -13.18
CA TYR A 137 63.02 -32.61 -13.06
C TYR A 137 64.18 -33.62 -13.11
N SER A 138 64.05 -34.79 -12.50
CA SER A 138 65.06 -35.87 -12.60
C SER A 138 65.30 -36.29 -14.05
N ILE A 139 64.26 -36.42 -14.82
CA ILE A 139 64.31 -36.76 -16.25
C ILE A 139 65.03 -35.68 -17.06
N ILE A 140 64.67 -34.40 -16.85
CA ILE A 140 65.31 -33.26 -17.52
C ILE A 140 66.79 -33.24 -17.25
N GLU A 141 67.26 -33.44 -16.02
CA GLU A 141 68.67 -33.53 -15.66
C GLU A 141 69.39 -34.67 -16.35
N LYS A 142 68.78 -35.87 -16.47
CA LYS A 142 69.34 -37.02 -17.22
C LYS A 142 69.46 -36.71 -18.71
N ILE A 143 68.48 -36.08 -19.32
CA ILE A 143 68.53 -35.66 -20.73
C ILE A 143 69.70 -34.67 -20.93
N LYS A 144 69.84 -33.68 -20.06
CA LYS A 144 70.92 -32.67 -20.12
C LYS A 144 72.32 -33.26 -19.91
N SER A 145 72.43 -34.28 -19.10
CA SER A 145 73.70 -35.03 -18.88
C SER A 145 74.05 -36.00 -20.02
N GLY A 146 73.16 -36.17 -21.02
CA GLY A 146 73.38 -37.05 -22.16
C GLY A 146 72.94 -38.50 -21.94
N ASP A 147 72.37 -38.86 -20.79
CA ASP A 147 71.90 -40.20 -20.46
C ASP A 147 70.44 -40.39 -20.89
N LYS A 148 70.21 -40.23 -22.21
CA LYS A 148 68.87 -40.36 -22.80
C LYS A 148 68.21 -41.72 -22.60
N GLU A 149 68.98 -42.80 -22.55
CA GLU A 149 68.41 -44.13 -22.36
C GLU A 149 67.73 -44.28 -20.99
N LYS A 150 68.41 -43.84 -19.91
CA LYS A 150 67.83 -43.84 -18.58
C LYS A 150 66.68 -42.81 -18.44
N ALA A 151 66.76 -41.67 -19.16
CA ALA A 151 65.66 -40.73 -19.17
C ALA A 151 64.38 -41.33 -19.79
N VAL A 152 64.52 -42.05 -20.91
CA VAL A 152 63.41 -42.75 -21.55
C VAL A 152 62.83 -43.88 -20.66
N ASP A 153 63.72 -44.66 -19.99
CA ASP A 153 63.30 -45.70 -19.05
C ASP A 153 62.46 -45.08 -17.88
N GLU A 154 62.95 -44.02 -17.27
CA GLU A 154 62.23 -43.28 -16.20
C GLU A 154 60.91 -42.63 -16.68
N ILE A 155 60.85 -42.13 -17.93
CA ILE A 155 59.60 -41.66 -18.53
C ILE A 155 58.54 -42.76 -18.58
N MET A 156 58.95 -43.96 -18.97
CA MET A 156 58.04 -45.10 -19.14
C MET A 156 57.61 -45.72 -17.82
N ASN A 157 58.56 -45.92 -16.91
CA ASN A 157 58.38 -46.73 -15.70
C ASN A 157 57.97 -45.91 -14.47
N ASP A 158 58.32 -44.62 -14.39
CA ASP A 158 58.04 -43.76 -13.23
C ASP A 158 57.14 -42.55 -13.58
N CYS A 159 57.52 -41.74 -14.61
CA CYS A 159 56.81 -40.51 -14.94
C CYS A 159 55.40 -40.76 -15.46
N THR A 160 55.21 -41.74 -16.37
CA THR A 160 53.91 -42.06 -16.96
C THR A 160 52.94 -42.63 -15.92
N PRO A 161 53.29 -43.57 -15.03
CA PRO A 161 52.47 -44.03 -13.94
C PRO A 161 52.09 -42.92 -12.93
N ALA A 162 53.08 -42.09 -12.55
CA ALA A 162 52.82 -40.93 -11.65
C ALA A 162 51.87 -39.90 -12.27
N LEU A 163 52.04 -39.63 -13.58
CA LEU A 163 51.11 -38.78 -14.32
C LEU A 163 49.69 -39.34 -14.32
N ASN A 164 49.54 -40.63 -14.63
CA ASN A 164 48.25 -41.27 -14.65
C ASN A 164 47.57 -41.23 -13.29
N LYS A 165 48.29 -41.39 -12.19
CA LYS A 165 47.79 -41.26 -10.83
C LYS A 165 47.32 -39.82 -10.57
N ALA A 166 48.09 -38.80 -10.91
CA ALA A 166 47.71 -37.42 -10.74
C ALA A 166 46.45 -37.04 -11.56
N VAL A 167 46.37 -37.57 -12.81
CA VAL A 167 45.18 -37.35 -13.68
C VAL A 167 43.96 -38.07 -13.14
N GLU A 168 44.09 -39.29 -12.60
CA GLU A 168 42.99 -40.04 -11.98
C GLU A 168 42.41 -39.25 -10.77
N ILE A 169 43.29 -38.70 -9.91
CA ILE A 169 42.86 -37.86 -8.80
C ILE A 169 42.15 -36.63 -9.33
N ALA A 170 42.72 -35.96 -10.35
CA ALA A 170 42.09 -34.78 -10.96
C ALA A 170 40.66 -35.07 -11.49
N ILE A 171 40.46 -36.25 -12.15
CA ILE A 171 39.12 -36.65 -12.62
C ILE A 171 38.15 -36.81 -11.43
N ARG A 172 38.62 -37.44 -10.36
CA ARG A 172 37.81 -37.59 -9.14
C ARG A 172 37.45 -36.22 -8.52
N LEU A 173 38.38 -35.27 -8.53
CA LEU A 173 38.13 -33.88 -8.05
C LEU A 173 37.21 -33.10 -8.98
N ASP A 174 37.30 -33.31 -10.31
CA ASP A 174 36.32 -32.75 -11.27
C ASP A 174 34.91 -33.21 -10.92
N ASP A 175 34.69 -34.47 -10.59
CA ASP A 175 33.39 -35.02 -10.18
C ASP A 175 32.88 -34.34 -8.88
N VAL A 176 33.76 -34.07 -7.92
CA VAL A 176 33.43 -33.37 -6.67
C VAL A 176 33.00 -31.92 -6.98
N THR A 177 33.78 -31.17 -7.79
CA THR A 177 33.45 -29.79 -8.16
C THR A 177 32.17 -29.69 -8.98
N ASP A 178 31.93 -30.62 -9.90
CA ASP A 178 30.70 -30.72 -10.69
C ASP A 178 29.47 -31.03 -9.80
N GLN A 179 29.61 -31.89 -8.78
CA GLN A 179 28.54 -32.16 -7.82
C GLN A 179 28.22 -30.91 -6.97
N GLU A 180 29.25 -30.22 -6.46
CA GLU A 180 29.04 -28.95 -5.69
C GLU A 180 28.47 -27.84 -6.56
N SER A 181 28.89 -27.75 -7.83
CA SER A 181 28.30 -26.83 -8.82
C SER A 181 26.81 -27.11 -9.01
N SER A 182 26.47 -28.39 -9.25
CA SER A 182 25.06 -28.79 -9.43
C SER A 182 24.23 -28.57 -8.17
N ARG A 183 24.79 -28.80 -6.98
CA ARG A 183 24.15 -28.57 -5.69
C ARG A 183 23.92 -27.08 -5.48
N ALA A 184 24.92 -26.22 -5.70
CA ALA A 184 24.83 -24.79 -5.55
C ALA A 184 23.77 -24.18 -6.50
N ALA A 185 23.78 -24.62 -7.77
CA ALA A 185 22.79 -24.20 -8.76
C ALA A 185 21.36 -24.62 -8.35
N ARG A 186 21.16 -25.87 -7.93
CA ARG A 186 19.85 -26.38 -7.49
C ARG A 186 19.35 -25.64 -6.24
N THR A 187 20.23 -25.41 -5.28
CA THR A 187 19.91 -24.69 -4.05
C THR A 187 19.50 -23.26 -4.35
N THR A 188 20.27 -22.54 -5.16
CA THR A 188 19.96 -21.17 -5.58
C THR A 188 18.62 -21.10 -6.31
N PHE A 189 18.35 -22.03 -7.22
CA PHE A 189 17.09 -22.10 -7.96
C PHE A 189 15.89 -22.36 -7.04
N THR A 190 16.06 -23.27 -6.06
CA THR A 190 15.02 -23.58 -5.07
C THR A 190 14.71 -22.35 -4.20
N PHE A 191 15.71 -21.65 -3.70
CA PHE A 191 15.53 -20.41 -2.93
C PHE A 191 14.91 -19.31 -3.77
N ALA A 192 15.27 -19.19 -5.05
CA ALA A 192 14.67 -18.19 -5.95
C ALA A 192 13.17 -18.45 -6.14
N ILE A 193 12.77 -19.68 -6.44
CA ILE A 193 11.35 -20.05 -6.59
C ILE A 193 10.60 -19.83 -5.28
N ALA A 194 11.13 -20.32 -4.15
CA ALA A 194 10.49 -20.17 -2.85
C ALA A 194 10.31 -18.68 -2.49
N GLY A 195 11.32 -17.85 -2.76
CA GLY A 195 11.27 -16.40 -2.57
C GLY A 195 10.20 -15.73 -3.42
N ILE A 196 10.13 -16.05 -4.71
CA ILE A 196 9.11 -15.51 -5.62
C ILE A 196 7.70 -15.90 -5.16
N VAL A 197 7.48 -17.16 -4.82
CA VAL A 197 6.18 -17.66 -4.32
C VAL A 197 5.80 -16.92 -3.02
N CYS A 198 6.73 -16.77 -2.09
CA CYS A 198 6.49 -16.06 -0.84
C CYS A 198 6.09 -14.59 -1.08
N ILE A 199 6.78 -13.89 -1.99
CA ILE A 199 6.45 -12.50 -2.37
C ILE A 199 5.04 -12.44 -2.98
N ILE A 200 4.70 -13.34 -3.90
CA ILE A 200 3.36 -13.39 -4.52
C ILE A 200 2.27 -13.61 -3.47
N VAL A 201 2.49 -14.53 -2.53
CA VAL A 201 1.54 -14.79 -1.43
C VAL A 201 1.39 -13.55 -0.54
N CYS A 202 2.48 -12.87 -0.19
CA CYS A 202 2.43 -11.63 0.58
C CYS A 202 1.66 -10.52 -0.14
N LEU A 203 1.88 -10.33 -1.44
CA LEU A 203 1.16 -9.35 -2.26
C LEU A 203 -0.34 -9.68 -2.35
N PHE A 204 -0.68 -10.94 -2.51
CA PHE A 204 -2.07 -11.39 -2.55
C PHE A 204 -2.79 -11.17 -1.21
N LEU A 205 -2.15 -11.48 -0.10
CA LEU A 205 -2.67 -11.20 1.25
C LEU A 205 -2.82 -9.69 1.48
N ALA A 206 -1.83 -8.89 1.05
CA ALA A 206 -1.90 -7.45 1.11
C ALA A 206 -3.09 -6.89 0.33
N TRP A 207 -3.32 -7.39 -0.88
CA TRP A 207 -4.46 -7.00 -1.71
C TRP A 207 -5.82 -7.31 -1.05
N ILE A 208 -6.00 -8.51 -0.49
CA ILE A 208 -7.22 -8.90 0.23
C ILE A 208 -7.46 -7.99 1.45
N LEU A 209 -6.42 -7.76 2.25
CA LEU A 209 -6.52 -6.95 3.46
C LEU A 209 -6.79 -5.48 3.13
N THR A 210 -6.16 -4.95 2.09
CA THR A 210 -6.41 -3.58 1.60
C THR A 210 -7.84 -3.41 1.11
N LYS A 211 -8.36 -4.35 0.30
CA LYS A 211 -9.78 -4.31 -0.13
C LYS A 211 -10.74 -4.37 1.04
N LYS A 212 -10.51 -5.28 2.01
CA LYS A 212 -11.38 -5.40 3.19
C LYS A 212 -11.36 -4.15 4.08
N THR A 213 -10.17 -3.57 4.30
CA THR A 213 -10.02 -2.37 5.14
C THR A 213 -10.53 -1.14 4.41
N GLY A 214 -10.20 -0.98 3.12
CA GLY A 214 -10.65 0.14 2.29
C GLY A 214 -12.18 0.19 2.20
N LYS A 215 -12.84 -0.94 1.96
CA LYS A 215 -14.31 -0.99 1.95
C LYS A 215 -14.90 -0.55 3.28
N LYS A 216 -14.37 -1.03 4.42
CA LYS A 216 -14.87 -0.63 5.74
C LYS A 216 -14.69 0.86 6.03
N VAL A 217 -13.53 1.45 5.69
CA VAL A 217 -13.28 2.88 5.85
C VAL A 217 -14.24 3.67 4.96
N LEU A 218 -14.42 3.25 3.72
CA LEU A 218 -15.30 3.89 2.76
C LEU A 218 -16.77 3.87 3.21
N ASP A 219 -17.26 2.72 3.67
CA ASP A 219 -18.65 2.56 4.15
C ASP A 219 -18.91 3.46 5.38
N THR A 220 -17.93 3.60 6.30
CA THR A 220 -18.06 4.48 7.49
C THR A 220 -18.02 5.98 7.16
N ILE A 221 -17.67 6.37 5.95
CA ILE A 221 -17.67 7.75 5.47
C ILE A 221 -18.86 8.00 4.55
N LEU A 222 -19.08 7.15 3.55
CA LEU A 222 -20.10 7.35 2.52
C LEU A 222 -21.53 7.15 3.06
N GLU A 223 -21.74 6.18 3.94
CA GLU A 223 -23.08 5.89 4.47
C GLU A 223 -23.67 7.10 5.24
N PRO A 224 -22.94 7.72 6.19
CA PRO A 224 -23.42 8.92 6.86
C PRO A 224 -23.52 10.16 5.95
N LEU A 225 -22.60 10.32 4.99
CA LEU A 225 -22.67 11.44 4.03
C LEU A 225 -23.93 11.37 3.17
N ARG A 226 -24.29 10.17 2.69
CA ARG A 226 -25.54 9.97 1.94
C ARG A 226 -26.76 10.31 2.79
N ALA A 227 -26.77 9.92 4.06
CA ALA A 227 -27.88 10.27 4.94
C ALA A 227 -28.04 11.81 5.10
N VAL A 228 -26.92 12.55 5.16
CA VAL A 228 -26.95 14.03 5.17
C VAL A 228 -27.42 14.58 3.82
N GLU A 229 -26.95 13.99 2.71
CA GLU A 229 -27.36 14.37 1.36
C GLU A 229 -28.86 14.17 1.12
N ASP A 230 -29.41 13.02 1.53
CA ASP A 230 -30.82 12.68 1.39
C ASP A 230 -31.69 13.70 2.14
N VAL A 231 -31.33 14.03 3.38
CA VAL A 231 -32.04 15.05 4.18
C VAL A 231 -31.89 16.43 3.60
N ALA A 232 -30.72 16.79 3.05
CA ALA A 232 -30.53 18.05 2.35
C ALA A 232 -31.43 18.14 1.09
N LYS A 233 -31.60 17.03 0.38
CA LYS A 233 -32.51 16.94 -0.77
C LYS A 233 -33.96 17.12 -0.34
N GLU A 234 -34.42 16.47 0.71
CA GLU A 234 -35.75 16.63 1.26
C GLU A 234 -36.00 18.09 1.67
N LEU A 235 -34.98 18.78 2.22
CA LEU A 235 -35.06 20.21 2.52
C LEU A 235 -35.31 21.05 1.24
N THR A 236 -34.67 20.72 0.10
CA THR A 236 -34.93 21.40 -1.17
C THR A 236 -36.33 21.17 -1.71
N GLU A 237 -36.96 20.07 -1.33
CA GLU A 237 -38.34 19.72 -1.66
C GLU A 237 -39.36 20.39 -0.68
N GLY A 238 -38.87 21.14 0.33
CA GLY A 238 -39.70 21.81 1.32
C GLY A 238 -40.05 20.93 2.53
N ASN A 239 -39.52 19.74 2.67
CA ASN A 239 -39.75 18.90 3.83
C ASN A 239 -38.85 19.30 5.00
N LEU A 240 -39.42 19.99 5.98
CA LEU A 240 -38.76 20.52 7.19
C LEU A 240 -38.90 19.60 8.41
N HIS A 241 -39.56 18.46 8.25
CA HIS A 241 -39.77 17.49 9.36
C HIS A 241 -38.98 16.19 9.20
N SER A 242 -38.01 16.19 8.27
CA SER A 242 -37.11 15.05 8.03
C SER A 242 -36.24 14.77 9.26
N THR A 243 -35.97 13.50 9.50
CA THR A 243 -35.13 13.03 10.60
C THR A 243 -33.77 12.58 10.11
N LEU A 244 -32.71 13.01 10.79
CA LEU A 244 -31.33 12.60 10.54
C LEU A 244 -30.78 11.95 11.81
N ASP A 245 -30.75 10.60 11.84
CA ASP A 245 -30.41 9.86 13.07
C ASP A 245 -28.90 9.64 13.28
N TYR A 246 -28.05 10.00 12.29
CA TYR A 246 -26.61 9.84 12.45
C TYR A 246 -26.06 10.76 13.55
N ARG A 247 -25.43 10.11 14.55
CA ARG A 247 -24.79 10.81 15.69
C ARG A 247 -23.39 10.27 15.87
N SER A 248 -22.41 11.16 15.80
CA SER A 248 -20.99 10.89 16.04
C SER A 248 -20.33 12.18 16.53
N GLU A 249 -19.19 12.05 17.19
CA GLU A 249 -18.38 13.20 17.63
C GLU A 249 -17.38 13.67 16.55
N ASP A 250 -17.33 12.96 15.42
CA ASP A 250 -16.47 13.29 14.27
C ASP A 250 -17.00 14.49 13.45
N GLU A 251 -16.29 14.82 12.38
CA GLU A 251 -16.62 15.93 11.47
C GLU A 251 -17.99 15.73 10.80
N ILE A 252 -18.32 14.48 10.44
CA ILE A 252 -19.61 14.16 9.80
C ILE A 252 -20.74 14.26 10.83
N GLY A 253 -20.50 13.83 12.08
CA GLY A 253 -21.44 14.00 13.18
C GLY A 253 -21.74 15.46 13.49
N ARG A 254 -20.73 16.34 13.46
CA ARG A 254 -20.93 17.79 13.61
C ARG A 254 -21.70 18.39 12.44
N LEU A 255 -21.45 17.95 11.20
CA LEU A 255 -22.21 18.34 10.03
C LEU A 255 -23.68 17.92 10.15
N ALA A 256 -23.93 16.65 10.52
CA ALA A 256 -25.28 16.13 10.75
C ALA A 256 -26.01 16.88 11.88
N HIS A 257 -25.30 17.24 12.96
CA HIS A 257 -25.87 18.06 14.03
C HIS A 257 -26.28 19.46 13.54
N SER A 258 -25.42 20.12 12.78
CA SER A 258 -25.70 21.43 12.21
C SER A 258 -26.90 21.38 11.27
N MET A 259 -26.99 20.35 10.42
CA MET A 259 -28.12 20.15 9.51
C MET A 259 -29.43 19.93 10.28
N ARG A 260 -29.46 19.04 11.27
CA ARG A 260 -30.63 18.85 12.16
C ARG A 260 -31.08 20.16 12.82
N LYS A 261 -30.11 20.94 13.31
CA LYS A 261 -30.39 22.22 13.94
C LYS A 261 -31.00 23.20 12.93
N SER A 262 -30.47 23.28 11.72
CA SER A 262 -30.99 24.14 10.66
C SER A 262 -32.44 23.79 10.28
N ILE A 263 -32.69 22.48 10.03
CA ILE A 263 -34.03 22.00 9.67
C ILE A 263 -35.04 22.31 10.78
N ARG A 264 -34.67 22.04 12.04
CA ARG A 264 -35.54 22.28 13.20
C ARG A 264 -35.87 23.78 13.33
N ILE A 265 -34.89 24.68 13.15
CA ILE A 265 -35.09 26.08 13.22
C ILE A 265 -35.99 26.57 12.08
N LEU A 266 -35.75 26.16 10.85
CA LEU A 266 -36.57 26.50 9.69
C LEU A 266 -37.99 25.96 9.86
N GLY A 267 -38.12 24.71 10.30
CA GLY A 267 -39.41 24.10 10.59
C GLY A 267 -40.19 24.91 11.64
N SER A 268 -39.54 25.32 12.75
CA SER A 268 -40.20 26.10 13.78
C SER A 268 -40.66 27.46 13.29
N TYR A 269 -39.98 28.13 12.36
CA TYR A 269 -40.43 29.38 11.75
C TYR A 269 -41.64 29.16 10.86
N VAL A 270 -41.63 28.07 10.03
CA VAL A 270 -42.78 27.75 9.17
C VAL A 270 -44.00 27.40 10.00
N ASP A 271 -43.82 26.59 11.06
CA ASP A 271 -44.93 26.22 11.98
C ASP A 271 -45.49 27.45 12.69
N ASP A 272 -44.65 28.39 13.12
CA ASP A 272 -45.10 29.65 13.78
C ASP A 272 -45.88 30.54 12.81
N ILE A 273 -45.43 30.64 11.54
CA ILE A 273 -46.15 31.33 10.48
C ILE A 273 -47.50 30.66 10.23
N ASP A 274 -47.54 29.35 10.03
CA ASP A 274 -48.80 28.62 9.78
C ASP A 274 -49.80 28.82 10.92
N ARG A 275 -49.34 28.72 12.17
CA ARG A 275 -50.15 28.98 13.36
C ARG A 275 -50.70 30.43 13.34
N ALA A 276 -49.86 31.41 13.10
CA ALA A 276 -50.27 32.84 13.05
C ALA A 276 -51.30 33.08 11.93
N MET A 277 -51.09 32.49 10.74
CA MET A 277 -52.02 32.63 9.62
C MET A 277 -53.39 31.96 9.89
N LYS A 278 -53.41 30.81 10.58
CA LYS A 278 -54.66 30.17 11.01
C LYS A 278 -55.44 31.02 11.97
N LEU A 279 -54.77 31.61 12.97
CA LEU A 279 -55.43 32.51 13.92
C LEU A 279 -55.96 33.81 13.24
N PHE A 280 -55.23 34.36 12.27
CA PHE A 280 -55.72 35.45 11.47
C PHE A 280 -56.96 35.09 10.65
N ALA A 281 -57.02 33.91 10.08
CA ALA A 281 -58.19 33.42 9.36
C ALA A 281 -59.42 33.29 10.27
N GLU A 282 -59.23 33.03 11.57
CA GLU A 282 -60.28 32.96 12.61
C GLU A 282 -60.68 34.36 13.14
N GLY A 283 -60.01 35.42 12.65
CA GLY A 283 -60.27 36.80 13.07
C GLY A 283 -59.50 37.23 14.32
N ASN A 284 -58.57 36.42 14.79
CA ASN A 284 -57.71 36.78 15.91
C ASN A 284 -56.41 37.40 15.37
N PHE A 285 -56.25 38.72 15.50
CA PHE A 285 -55.11 39.50 15.05
C PHE A 285 -54.17 39.90 16.20
N ASP A 286 -54.31 39.38 17.42
CA ASP A 286 -53.36 39.55 18.53
C ASP A 286 -52.57 38.26 18.72
N VAL A 287 -51.58 38.06 17.83
CA VAL A 287 -50.82 36.82 17.78
C VAL A 287 -49.34 37.13 18.06
N LYS A 288 -48.79 36.54 19.13
CA LYS A 288 -47.36 36.73 19.48
C LYS A 288 -46.53 35.58 18.92
N PRO A 289 -45.27 35.83 18.49
CA PRO A 289 -44.34 34.80 18.06
C PRO A 289 -44.04 33.83 19.22
N GLU A 290 -44.05 32.50 18.95
CA GLU A 290 -43.77 31.44 19.95
C GLU A 290 -42.33 31.02 19.91
N VAL A 291 -41.59 31.36 18.84
CA VAL A 291 -40.17 31.01 18.67
C VAL A 291 -39.29 32.25 18.60
N GLU A 292 -38.00 32.09 18.93
CA GLU A 292 -37.02 33.15 18.82
C GLU A 292 -36.53 33.25 17.36
N TRP A 293 -36.95 34.29 16.65
CA TRP A 293 -36.56 34.61 15.29
C TRP A 293 -35.15 35.21 15.24
N ARG A 294 -34.28 34.77 14.32
CA ARG A 294 -32.87 35.20 14.25
C ARG A 294 -32.44 35.51 12.82
N GLY A 295 -31.40 36.35 12.70
CA GLY A 295 -30.78 36.71 11.42
C GLY A 295 -31.76 37.33 10.46
N ASP A 296 -31.71 36.97 9.20
CA ASP A 296 -32.54 37.55 8.14
C ASP A 296 -34.04 37.25 8.31
N PHE A 297 -34.38 36.20 9.05
CA PHE A 297 -35.76 35.85 9.33
C PHE A 297 -36.49 36.86 10.25
N VAL A 298 -35.76 37.70 11.01
CA VAL A 298 -36.32 38.78 11.81
C VAL A 298 -37.05 39.77 10.92
N GLY A 299 -36.59 39.97 9.68
CA GLY A 299 -37.28 40.83 8.69
C GLY A 299 -38.68 40.32 8.36
N ILE A 300 -38.86 38.98 8.24
CA ILE A 300 -40.19 38.40 8.01
C ILE A 300 -41.09 38.62 9.22
N LEU A 301 -40.58 38.37 10.43
CA LEU A 301 -41.33 38.65 11.66
C LEU A 301 -41.81 40.10 11.76
N ASN A 302 -40.93 41.04 11.51
CA ASN A 302 -41.26 42.48 11.55
C ASN A 302 -42.35 42.81 10.52
N SER A 303 -42.28 42.26 9.32
CA SER A 303 -43.31 42.48 8.29
C SER A 303 -44.65 41.87 8.71
N PHE A 304 -44.62 40.71 9.37
CA PHE A 304 -45.79 40.07 9.92
C PHE A 304 -46.44 40.88 11.02
N MET A 305 -45.67 41.38 11.98
CA MET A 305 -46.18 42.24 13.06
C MET A 305 -46.74 43.58 12.52
N GLN A 306 -46.12 44.13 11.47
CA GLN A 306 -46.64 45.34 10.83
C GLN A 306 -47.98 45.10 10.11
N PHE A 307 -48.10 43.95 9.45
CA PHE A 307 -49.35 43.49 8.80
C PHE A 307 -50.47 43.37 9.86
N GLU A 308 -50.20 42.63 10.95
CA GLU A 308 -51.11 42.43 12.08
C GLU A 308 -51.64 43.78 12.60
N LYS A 309 -50.69 44.72 12.86
CA LYS A 309 -51.06 46.06 13.34
C LYS A 309 -51.97 46.82 12.33
N SER A 310 -51.61 46.79 11.06
CA SER A 310 -52.38 47.50 10.00
C SER A 310 -53.77 46.94 9.83
N ILE A 311 -53.95 45.62 9.87
CA ILE A 311 -55.25 44.98 9.81
C ILE A 311 -56.09 45.28 11.06
N GLY A 312 -55.47 45.21 12.26
CA GLY A 312 -56.13 45.54 13.52
C GLY A 312 -56.64 47.00 13.54
N GLU A 313 -55.85 47.96 13.05
CA GLU A 313 -56.26 49.37 12.91
C GLU A 313 -57.39 49.52 11.91
N THR A 314 -57.33 48.82 10.78
CA THR A 314 -58.39 48.81 9.75
C THR A 314 -59.74 48.31 10.30
N ILE A 315 -59.71 47.18 11.01
CA ILE A 315 -60.91 46.59 11.61
C ILE A 315 -61.52 47.52 12.66
N LYS A 316 -60.69 48.14 13.53
CA LYS A 316 -61.14 49.14 14.49
C LYS A 316 -61.78 50.34 13.78
N GLY A 317 -61.17 50.80 12.66
CA GLY A 317 -61.71 51.85 11.82
C GLY A 317 -63.09 51.47 11.27
N ILE A 318 -63.25 50.24 10.74
CA ILE A 318 -64.53 49.75 10.23
C ILE A 318 -65.59 49.68 11.35
N GLN A 319 -65.21 49.19 12.55
CA GLN A 319 -66.11 49.23 13.70
C GLN A 319 -66.60 50.61 14.10
N ASN A 320 -65.65 51.57 14.14
CA ASN A 320 -66.04 52.92 14.46
C ASN A 320 -67.01 53.53 13.42
N VAL A 321 -66.68 53.39 12.13
CA VAL A 321 -67.57 53.84 11.05
C VAL A 321 -68.90 53.08 11.10
N SER A 322 -68.95 51.83 11.40
CA SER A 322 -70.21 51.02 11.56
C SER A 322 -71.04 51.53 12.70
N ASN A 323 -70.42 51.86 13.83
CA ASN A 323 -71.11 52.50 14.96
C ASN A 323 -71.65 53.95 14.62
N GLU A 324 -70.88 54.75 13.89
CA GLU A 324 -71.31 56.06 13.40
C GLU A 324 -72.51 55.92 12.44
N VAL A 325 -72.41 54.94 11.50
CA VAL A 325 -73.52 54.70 10.57
C VAL A 325 -74.77 54.21 11.32
N SER A 326 -74.61 53.34 12.32
CA SER A 326 -75.74 52.94 13.17
C SER A 326 -76.39 54.10 13.91
N SER A 327 -75.54 54.96 14.54
CA SER A 327 -76.04 56.17 15.24
C SER A 327 -76.73 57.12 14.28
N ALA A 328 -76.16 57.31 13.08
CA ALA A 328 -76.79 58.16 12.07
C ALA A 328 -78.14 57.59 11.57
N ALA A 329 -78.20 56.27 11.41
CA ALA A 329 -79.44 55.52 11.06
C ALA A 329 -80.53 55.76 12.13
N ASP A 330 -80.17 55.60 13.40
CA ASP A 330 -81.07 55.89 14.52
C ASP A 330 -81.57 57.32 14.55
N GLN A 331 -80.69 58.30 14.27
CA GLN A 331 -81.08 59.70 14.21
C GLN A 331 -81.99 59.94 13.03
N VAL A 332 -81.74 59.37 11.88
CA VAL A 332 -82.63 59.49 10.72
C VAL A 332 -83.97 58.83 11.01
N ALA A 333 -84.03 57.74 11.69
CA ALA A 333 -85.30 57.08 12.10
C ALA A 333 -86.09 57.97 13.06
N SER A 334 -85.43 58.59 14.07
CA SER A 334 -86.04 59.53 15.01
C SER A 334 -86.58 60.77 14.30
N SER A 335 -85.79 61.39 13.42
CA SER A 335 -86.19 62.55 12.65
C SER A 335 -87.35 62.22 11.70
N SER A 336 -87.39 61.02 11.16
CA SER A 336 -88.51 60.56 10.31
C SER A 336 -89.80 60.39 11.08
N ASN A 337 -89.73 59.87 12.32
CA ASN A 337 -90.83 59.80 13.20
C ASN A 337 -91.35 61.24 13.62
N ASP A 338 -90.46 62.14 13.99
CA ASP A 338 -90.79 63.52 14.30
C ASP A 338 -91.47 64.24 13.10
N LEU A 339 -91.02 63.93 11.90
CA LEU A 339 -91.58 64.49 10.66
C LEU A 339 -93.02 63.86 10.42
N ALA A 340 -93.18 62.60 10.67
CA ALA A 340 -94.49 61.93 10.55
C ALA A 340 -95.50 62.48 11.54
N ASP A 341 -95.05 62.66 12.80
CA ASP A 341 -95.86 63.27 13.84
C ASP A 341 -96.20 64.72 13.52
N GLY A 342 -95.24 65.48 13.01
CA GLY A 342 -95.38 66.82 12.51
C GLY A 342 -96.44 66.95 11.38
N ALA A 343 -96.34 66.05 10.42
CA ALA A 343 -97.25 65.95 9.28
C ALA A 343 -98.65 65.58 9.69
N THR A 344 -98.78 64.63 10.69
CA THR A 344 -100.07 64.28 11.28
C THR A 344 -100.75 65.43 12.00
N ASN A 345 -99.96 66.19 12.78
CA ASN A 345 -100.40 67.41 13.47
C ASN A 345 -100.81 68.52 12.47
N GLN A 346 -100.03 68.70 11.37
CA GLN A 346 -100.40 69.64 10.31
C GLN A 346 -101.70 69.24 9.61
N ALA A 347 -101.88 67.96 9.32
CA ALA A 347 -103.11 67.44 8.72
C ALA A 347 -104.33 67.74 9.61
N ALA A 348 -104.21 67.55 10.94
CA ALA A 348 -105.27 67.83 11.90
C ALA A 348 -105.59 69.36 11.98
N VAL A 349 -104.62 70.22 11.85
CA VAL A 349 -104.80 71.68 11.84
C VAL A 349 -105.43 72.17 10.52
N VAL A 350 -105.23 71.50 9.42
CA VAL A 350 -105.88 71.85 8.13
C VAL A 350 -107.32 71.34 8.02
N GLU A 351 -107.68 70.33 8.82
CA GLU A 351 -109.05 69.81 8.91
C GLU A 351 -110.00 70.73 9.83
N GLU A 352 -109.42 71.53 10.68
CA GLU A 352 -110.09 72.54 11.50
C GLU A 352 -110.29 73.82 10.74
#